data_9249a7b5f1496a4e25505d1b1ef29565
#
_entry.id   9249a7b5f1496a4e25505d1b1ef29565
#
_cell.length_a   1.000
_cell.length_b   1.000
_cell.length_c   1.000
_cell.angle_alpha   90.00
_cell.angle_beta   90.00
_cell.angle_gamma   90.00
#
_symmetry.space_group_name_H-M   'P 1'
#
loop_
_entity.id
_entity.type
_entity.pdbx_description
1 polymer ?
#
loop_
_entity_poly.entity_id
_entity_poly.type
_entity_poly.pdbx_seq_one_letter_code
_entity_poly.pdbx_strand_id
1 'polypeptide(L)'
;SLAFPVEMSGKPRIISTWGAHRDAGARSHEGVDIRAEFRTPALAATDGIITRVNLNNLGGKVVFLNAEKAPYSLYYAHLDSQMVSQGQRVRAGDVIGLIGTTGNARGTVPHLRFGIYTTGGAIDPLAFIDTPRIKPAPILASTGLLHQWLRTDAMTDMYEGPSTKSIRVQKVEKGTAAFVLAASDNYYKIKLPDGATGYIRSESLTHKILRQQKADKETKLLASPEINAPAKSTIAKGNSLKVIGSYNNFYLVSEDNIQGWIAK
;
A
#
# COMPACT_ATOMS: atom_id res chain seq x y z
N SER A 1 13.99 -3.89 -13.06
CA SER A 1 12.63 -3.37 -13.33
C SER A 1 12.45 -3.24 -14.84
N LEU A 2 11.22 -3.33 -15.31
CA LEU A 2 10.81 -3.09 -16.69
C LEU A 2 10.28 -1.65 -16.80
N ALA A 3 10.45 -1.03 -17.95
CA ALA A 3 9.77 0.22 -18.25
C ALA A 3 8.25 -0.02 -18.39
N PHE A 4 7.45 1.01 -18.16
CA PHE A 4 6.01 0.91 -18.33
C PHE A 4 5.67 0.70 -19.83
N PRO A 5 4.86 -0.32 -20.17
CA PRO A 5 4.74 -0.78 -21.57
C PRO A 5 3.74 0.04 -22.41
N VAL A 6 3.28 1.19 -21.97
CA VAL A 6 2.31 2.05 -22.66
C VAL A 6 2.74 3.51 -22.60
N GLU A 7 2.61 4.18 -23.73
CA GLU A 7 2.92 5.61 -23.84
C GLU A 7 1.91 6.46 -23.03
N MET A 8 2.44 7.45 -22.30
CA MET A 8 1.69 8.17 -21.26
C MET A 8 0.62 9.13 -21.77
N SER A 9 0.74 9.61 -23.02
CA SER A 9 -0.25 10.52 -23.64
C SER A 9 -1.64 9.85 -23.76
N GLY A 10 -1.68 8.53 -23.88
CA GLY A 10 -2.91 7.73 -23.91
C GLY A 10 -3.60 7.56 -22.56
N LYS A 11 -3.14 8.24 -21.50
CA LYS A 11 -3.68 8.19 -20.14
C LYS A 11 -3.85 6.76 -19.63
N PRO A 12 -2.77 5.95 -19.63
CA PRO A 12 -2.85 4.55 -19.27
C PRO A 12 -3.28 4.35 -17.82
N ARG A 13 -4.09 3.30 -17.60
CA ARG A 13 -4.55 2.87 -16.28
C ARG A 13 -4.70 1.36 -16.21
N ILE A 14 -4.13 0.73 -15.21
CA ILE A 14 -4.34 -0.70 -14.94
C ILE A 14 -5.81 -0.90 -14.54
N ILE A 15 -6.51 -1.77 -15.25
CA ILE A 15 -7.94 -2.08 -15.04
C ILE A 15 -8.18 -3.53 -14.63
N SER A 16 -7.19 -4.42 -14.81
CA SER A 16 -7.25 -5.80 -14.35
C SER A 16 -5.85 -6.28 -14.02
N THR A 17 -5.71 -7.00 -12.91
CA THR A 17 -4.45 -7.50 -12.38
C THR A 17 -4.35 -9.02 -12.50
N TRP A 18 -3.16 -9.54 -12.20
CA TRP A 18 -2.89 -10.98 -12.11
C TRP A 18 -3.90 -11.70 -11.22
N GLY A 19 -4.29 -12.90 -11.61
CA GLY A 19 -5.21 -13.75 -10.85
C GLY A 19 -6.69 -13.38 -10.95
N ALA A 20 -7.06 -12.28 -11.63
CA ALA A 20 -8.46 -11.92 -11.84
C ALA A 20 -9.19 -13.06 -12.58
N HIS A 21 -10.38 -13.41 -12.09
CA HIS A 21 -11.19 -14.47 -12.69
C HIS A 21 -11.62 -14.13 -14.12
N ARG A 22 -11.51 -15.11 -15.02
CA ARG A 22 -11.93 -15.06 -16.43
C ARG A 22 -12.90 -16.20 -16.72
N ASP A 23 -13.78 -15.99 -17.70
CA ASP A 23 -14.74 -17.02 -18.14
C ASP A 23 -15.51 -17.67 -17.00
N ALA A 24 -16.16 -16.86 -16.15
CA ALA A 24 -16.90 -17.29 -14.96
C ALA A 24 -16.06 -18.11 -13.96
N GLY A 25 -14.75 -17.87 -13.91
CA GLY A 25 -13.82 -18.56 -13.00
C GLY A 25 -13.05 -19.75 -13.60
N ALA A 26 -13.33 -20.10 -14.86
CA ALA A 26 -12.66 -21.23 -15.55
C ALA A 26 -11.16 -20.99 -15.81
N ARG A 27 -10.73 -19.71 -15.86
CA ARG A 27 -9.32 -19.32 -16.07
C ARG A 27 -8.94 -18.17 -15.15
N SER A 28 -7.66 -18.14 -14.76
CA SER A 28 -7.02 -16.97 -14.13
C SER A 28 -6.42 -16.05 -15.18
N HIS A 29 -6.39 -14.75 -14.89
CA HIS A 29 -5.70 -13.76 -15.71
C HIS A 29 -4.18 -13.84 -15.48
N GLU A 30 -3.44 -14.30 -16.47
CA GLU A 30 -1.97 -14.41 -16.45
C GLU A 30 -1.31 -13.16 -17.05
N GLY A 31 -1.56 -12.01 -16.44
CA GLY A 31 -1.05 -10.73 -16.89
C GLY A 31 -1.71 -9.55 -16.23
N VAL A 32 -1.50 -8.37 -16.77
CA VAL A 32 -2.20 -7.14 -16.43
C VAL A 32 -2.84 -6.54 -17.66
N ASP A 33 -4.05 -5.98 -17.50
CA ASP A 33 -4.70 -5.23 -18.57
C ASP A 33 -4.54 -3.73 -18.28
N ILE A 34 -3.95 -3.03 -19.22
CA ILE A 34 -3.65 -1.60 -19.15
C ILE A 34 -4.53 -0.88 -20.18
N ARG A 35 -5.62 -0.24 -19.70
CA ARG A 35 -6.46 0.59 -20.55
C ARG A 35 -5.68 1.82 -21.00
N ALA A 36 -5.84 2.19 -22.27
CA ALA A 36 -5.39 3.46 -22.83
C ALA A 36 -6.33 3.87 -23.99
N GLU A 37 -6.15 5.05 -24.53
CA GLU A 37 -6.89 5.49 -25.72
C GLU A 37 -6.57 4.57 -26.91
N PHE A 38 -7.54 4.38 -27.80
CA PHE A 38 -7.36 3.55 -29.01
C PHE A 38 -6.17 4.05 -29.82
N ARG A 39 -5.31 3.10 -30.27
CA ARG A 39 -4.05 3.34 -31.00
C ARG A 39 -2.96 4.06 -30.23
N THR A 40 -3.06 4.16 -28.91
CA THR A 40 -1.90 4.56 -28.08
C THR A 40 -0.74 3.61 -28.33
N PRO A 41 0.52 4.10 -28.45
CA PRO A 41 1.69 3.26 -28.61
C PRO A 41 1.89 2.29 -27.45
N ALA A 42 2.03 1.00 -27.77
CA ALA A 42 2.58 -0.02 -26.88
C ALA A 42 4.10 -0.03 -27.03
N LEU A 43 4.83 0.03 -25.92
CA LEU A 43 6.27 0.22 -25.89
C LEU A 43 7.01 -1.03 -25.42
N ALA A 44 8.19 -1.27 -25.98
CA ALA A 44 9.10 -2.29 -25.46
C ALA A 44 9.46 -1.97 -23.99
N ALA A 45 9.13 -2.85 -23.07
CA ALA A 45 9.41 -2.64 -21.66
C ALA A 45 10.87 -2.92 -21.27
N THR A 46 11.65 -3.49 -22.17
CA THR A 46 13.09 -3.77 -22.02
C THR A 46 13.77 -3.88 -23.38
N ASP A 47 15.08 -3.80 -23.38
CA ASP A 47 15.88 -4.18 -24.55
C ASP A 47 15.73 -5.67 -24.84
N GLY A 48 15.68 -6.04 -26.14
CA GLY A 48 15.56 -7.44 -26.52
C GLY A 48 15.32 -7.67 -28.00
N ILE A 49 14.88 -8.89 -28.34
CA ILE A 49 14.60 -9.33 -29.68
C ILE A 49 13.14 -9.76 -29.80
N ILE A 50 12.46 -9.30 -30.84
CA ILE A 50 11.11 -9.73 -31.18
C ILE A 50 11.17 -11.17 -31.71
N THR A 51 10.61 -12.10 -30.95
CA THR A 51 10.66 -13.53 -31.29
C THR A 51 9.43 -14.00 -32.02
N ARG A 52 8.30 -13.30 -31.89
CA ARG A 52 7.06 -13.66 -32.57
C ARG A 52 6.17 -12.44 -32.81
N VAL A 53 5.62 -12.37 -34.01
CA VAL A 53 4.58 -11.42 -34.42
C VAL A 53 3.50 -12.22 -35.11
N ASN A 54 2.34 -12.43 -34.48
CA ASN A 54 1.29 -13.27 -35.06
C ASN A 54 -0.11 -12.82 -34.65
N LEU A 55 -1.12 -13.53 -35.16
CA LEU A 55 -2.53 -13.38 -34.81
C LEU A 55 -3.00 -14.69 -34.18
N ASN A 56 -3.73 -14.60 -33.04
CA ASN A 56 -4.40 -15.76 -32.46
C ASN A 56 -5.80 -15.38 -31.92
N ASN A 57 -6.60 -16.39 -31.60
CA ASN A 57 -8.01 -16.20 -31.26
C ASN A 57 -8.20 -15.43 -29.94
N LEU A 58 -7.34 -15.66 -28.94
CA LEU A 58 -7.45 -15.03 -27.62
C LEU A 58 -6.81 -13.64 -27.60
N GLY A 59 -5.54 -13.56 -27.94
CA GLY A 59 -4.78 -12.31 -27.85
C GLY A 59 -5.01 -11.35 -29.01
N GLY A 60 -5.61 -11.83 -30.12
CA GLY A 60 -5.70 -11.05 -31.35
C GLY A 60 -4.32 -10.84 -31.97
N LYS A 61 -3.99 -9.64 -32.38
CA LYS A 61 -2.65 -9.27 -32.85
C LYS A 61 -1.71 -9.19 -31.65
N VAL A 62 -0.68 -10.02 -31.65
CA VAL A 62 0.24 -10.19 -30.52
C VAL A 62 1.69 -10.06 -30.93
N VAL A 63 2.53 -9.60 -29.99
CA VAL A 63 3.98 -9.53 -30.12
C VAL A 63 4.61 -10.20 -28.89
N PHE A 64 5.66 -10.99 -29.13
CA PHE A 64 6.54 -11.52 -28.09
C PHE A 64 7.92 -10.89 -28.19
N LEU A 65 8.42 -10.40 -27.09
CA LEU A 65 9.74 -9.80 -26.93
C LEU A 65 10.56 -10.63 -25.92
N ASN A 66 11.63 -11.27 -26.36
CA ASN A 66 12.58 -11.89 -25.43
C ASN A 66 13.54 -10.83 -24.89
N ALA A 67 13.62 -10.74 -23.58
CA ALA A 67 14.53 -9.83 -22.90
C ALA A 67 16.00 -10.23 -23.15
N GLU A 68 16.87 -9.26 -23.42
CA GLU A 68 18.29 -9.50 -23.68
C GLU A 68 19.07 -9.90 -22.43
N LYS A 69 18.70 -9.32 -21.28
CA LYS A 69 19.45 -9.44 -20.02
C LYS A 69 18.77 -10.31 -18.97
N ALA A 70 17.68 -11.02 -19.32
CA ALA A 70 16.94 -11.81 -18.35
C ALA A 70 16.18 -12.97 -19.04
N PRO A 71 15.99 -14.12 -18.38
CA PRO A 71 15.41 -15.33 -18.97
C PRO A 71 13.86 -15.25 -18.96
N TYR A 72 13.28 -14.21 -19.53
CA TYR A 72 11.83 -14.10 -19.69
C TYR A 72 11.44 -13.48 -21.03
N SER A 73 10.22 -13.82 -21.46
CA SER A 73 9.55 -13.24 -22.62
C SER A 73 8.42 -12.32 -22.18
N LEU A 74 8.27 -11.20 -22.86
CA LEU A 74 7.17 -10.26 -22.66
C LEU A 74 6.13 -10.48 -23.75
N TYR A 75 4.86 -10.48 -23.36
CA TYR A 75 3.71 -10.69 -24.20
C TYR A 75 2.86 -9.43 -24.28
N TYR A 76 2.58 -8.99 -25.49
CA TYR A 76 1.77 -7.82 -25.79
C TYR A 76 0.60 -8.26 -26.66
N ALA A 77 -0.64 -8.06 -26.20
CA ALA A 77 -1.83 -8.54 -26.91
C ALA A 77 -2.92 -7.47 -27.04
N HIS A 78 -3.94 -7.79 -27.83
CA HIS A 78 -5.08 -6.95 -28.21
C HIS A 78 -4.68 -5.74 -29.06
N LEU A 79 -3.53 -5.81 -29.73
CA LEU A 79 -3.03 -4.72 -30.56
C LEU A 79 -3.96 -4.46 -31.75
N ASP A 80 -4.12 -3.18 -32.11
CA ASP A 80 -4.70 -2.77 -33.41
C ASP A 80 -3.71 -3.00 -34.55
N SER A 81 -2.45 -2.66 -34.31
CA SER A 81 -1.38 -2.79 -35.27
C SER A 81 -0.10 -3.27 -34.59
N GLN A 82 0.64 -4.15 -35.29
CA GLN A 82 1.97 -4.60 -34.91
C GLN A 82 2.98 -3.79 -35.73
N MET A 83 3.90 -3.09 -35.06
CA MET A 83 4.81 -2.12 -35.68
C MET A 83 6.25 -2.65 -35.80
N VAL A 84 6.45 -3.93 -35.50
CA VAL A 84 7.75 -4.61 -35.50
C VAL A 84 7.66 -5.92 -36.26
N SER A 85 8.84 -6.46 -36.65
CA SER A 85 8.96 -7.75 -37.33
C SER A 85 9.71 -8.76 -36.47
N GLN A 86 9.46 -10.05 -36.69
CA GLN A 86 10.21 -11.12 -36.03
C GLN A 86 11.71 -11.01 -36.36
N GLY A 87 12.55 -11.20 -35.35
CA GLY A 87 14.00 -11.03 -35.44
C GLY A 87 14.48 -9.59 -35.21
N GLN A 88 13.58 -8.61 -35.18
CA GLN A 88 13.94 -7.21 -34.91
C GLN A 88 14.46 -7.03 -33.50
N ARG A 89 15.59 -6.33 -33.34
CA ARG A 89 16.11 -5.86 -32.05
C ARG A 89 15.42 -4.54 -31.69
N VAL A 90 14.97 -4.43 -30.46
CA VAL A 90 14.34 -3.22 -29.91
C VAL A 90 15.02 -2.81 -28.61
N ARG A 91 14.91 -1.53 -28.27
CA ARG A 91 15.32 -0.96 -26.99
C ARG A 91 14.09 -0.62 -26.17
N ALA A 92 14.25 -0.56 -24.86
CA ALA A 92 13.20 -0.07 -23.96
C ALA A 92 12.69 1.31 -24.42
N GLY A 93 11.37 1.44 -24.56
CA GLY A 93 10.70 2.63 -25.08
C GLY A 93 10.42 2.63 -26.60
N ASP A 94 10.97 1.70 -27.38
CA ASP A 94 10.63 1.59 -28.81
C ASP A 94 9.17 1.18 -28.98
N VAL A 95 8.49 1.75 -29.98
CA VAL A 95 7.10 1.39 -30.30
C VAL A 95 7.08 0.00 -30.96
N ILE A 96 6.34 -0.93 -30.34
CA ILE A 96 6.19 -2.29 -30.85
C ILE A 96 4.81 -2.56 -31.45
N GLY A 97 3.82 -1.74 -31.14
CA GLY A 97 2.47 -1.84 -31.65
C GLY A 97 1.58 -0.69 -31.21
N LEU A 98 0.34 -0.70 -31.66
CA LEU A 98 -0.68 0.26 -31.26
C LEU A 98 -1.80 -0.49 -30.51
N ILE A 99 -2.23 0.04 -29.39
CA ILE A 99 -3.29 -0.56 -28.55
C ILE A 99 -4.62 -0.62 -29.31
N GLY A 100 -5.31 -1.73 -29.20
CA GLY A 100 -6.59 -1.95 -29.83
C GLY A 100 -7.55 -2.78 -28.99
N THR A 101 -8.39 -3.55 -29.68
CA THR A 101 -9.42 -4.42 -29.12
C THR A 101 -9.49 -5.75 -29.87
N THR A 102 -8.38 -6.24 -30.43
CA THR A 102 -8.39 -7.49 -31.21
C THR A 102 -8.46 -8.73 -30.31
N GLY A 103 -8.76 -9.88 -30.92
CA GLY A 103 -8.95 -11.13 -30.18
C GLY A 103 -10.22 -11.11 -29.34
N ASN A 104 -10.16 -11.67 -28.13
CA ASN A 104 -11.28 -11.70 -27.19
C ASN A 104 -11.57 -10.35 -26.50
N ALA A 105 -10.78 -9.31 -26.79
CA ALA A 105 -11.04 -7.93 -26.35
C ALA A 105 -12.05 -7.19 -27.26
N ARG A 106 -12.57 -7.84 -28.31
CA ARG A 106 -13.60 -7.22 -29.17
C ARG A 106 -14.83 -6.80 -28.36
N GLY A 107 -15.27 -5.55 -28.58
CA GLY A 107 -16.44 -4.99 -27.87
C GLY A 107 -16.12 -4.50 -26.45
N THR A 108 -14.88 -4.57 -26.00
CA THR A 108 -14.44 -4.01 -24.72
C THR A 108 -13.74 -2.66 -24.91
N VAL A 109 -13.38 -1.99 -23.82
CA VAL A 109 -12.54 -0.79 -23.87
C VAL A 109 -11.15 -1.13 -24.42
N PRO A 110 -10.50 -0.25 -25.21
CA PRO A 110 -9.16 -0.47 -25.68
C PRO A 110 -8.17 -0.64 -24.52
N HIS A 111 -7.36 -1.69 -24.58
CA HIS A 111 -6.35 -1.98 -23.57
C HIS A 111 -5.22 -2.84 -24.14
N LEU A 112 -4.04 -2.72 -23.52
CA LEU A 112 -2.95 -3.66 -23.70
C LEU A 112 -3.07 -4.75 -22.63
N ARG A 113 -3.12 -6.03 -23.05
CA ARG A 113 -2.80 -7.13 -22.16
C ARG A 113 -1.29 -7.35 -22.18
N PHE A 114 -0.66 -7.20 -21.04
CA PHE A 114 0.77 -7.35 -20.84
C PHE A 114 1.05 -8.54 -19.92
N GLY A 115 1.92 -9.46 -20.36
CA GLY A 115 2.31 -10.66 -19.62
C GLY A 115 3.82 -10.85 -19.57
N ILE A 116 4.31 -11.54 -18.55
CA ILE A 116 5.71 -11.98 -18.42
C ILE A 116 5.72 -13.50 -18.31
N TYR A 117 6.49 -14.16 -19.15
CA TYR A 117 6.62 -15.61 -19.20
C TYR A 117 8.07 -16.02 -18.96
N THR A 118 8.28 -16.94 -18.03
CA THR A 118 9.57 -17.58 -17.73
C THR A 118 9.52 -19.05 -18.14
N THR A 119 10.61 -19.79 -17.96
CA THR A 119 10.62 -21.26 -18.14
C THR A 119 9.67 -21.98 -17.18
N GLY A 120 9.35 -21.37 -16.04
CA GLY A 120 8.40 -21.87 -15.04
C GLY A 120 6.94 -21.46 -15.28
N GLY A 121 6.64 -20.78 -16.40
CA GLY A 121 5.31 -20.27 -16.72
C GLY A 121 5.17 -18.76 -16.56
N ALA A 122 3.93 -18.29 -16.58
CA ALA A 122 3.60 -16.88 -16.42
C ALA A 122 3.84 -16.41 -14.98
N ILE A 123 4.24 -15.15 -14.81
CA ILE A 123 4.41 -14.49 -13.51
C ILE A 123 3.70 -13.15 -13.49
N ASP A 124 3.37 -12.64 -12.30
CA ASP A 124 2.69 -11.35 -12.14
C ASP A 124 3.55 -10.19 -12.64
N PRO A 125 3.13 -9.47 -13.71
CA PRO A 125 3.91 -8.37 -14.26
C PRO A 125 3.95 -7.13 -13.36
N LEU A 126 2.99 -6.96 -12.45
CA LEU A 126 2.79 -5.72 -11.71
C LEU A 126 4.01 -5.32 -10.89
N ALA A 127 4.71 -6.31 -10.31
CA ALA A 127 5.92 -6.08 -9.53
C ALA A 127 7.14 -5.65 -10.37
N PHE A 128 7.10 -5.79 -11.67
CA PHE A 128 8.23 -5.57 -12.59
C PHE A 128 8.09 -4.30 -13.43
N ILE A 129 6.86 -3.91 -13.77
CA ILE A 129 6.63 -2.70 -14.59
C ILE A 129 6.79 -1.46 -13.71
N ASP A 130 7.51 -0.47 -14.24
CA ASP A 130 7.62 0.84 -13.59
C ASP A 130 6.29 1.58 -13.83
N THR A 131 5.37 1.43 -12.88
CA THR A 131 4.13 2.18 -12.91
C THR A 131 4.44 3.67 -12.72
N PRO A 132 3.67 4.57 -13.36
CA PRO A 132 3.81 6.00 -13.10
C PRO A 132 3.75 6.25 -11.60
N ARG A 133 4.86 6.66 -11.02
CA ARG A 133 4.94 6.90 -9.58
C ARG A 133 4.04 8.08 -9.25
N ILE A 134 2.93 7.80 -8.58
CA ILE A 134 2.19 8.86 -7.90
C ILE A 134 3.18 9.44 -6.90
N LYS A 135 3.55 10.72 -7.07
CA LYS A 135 4.42 11.40 -6.11
C LYS A 135 3.73 11.31 -4.75
N PRO A 136 4.33 10.66 -3.75
CA PRO A 136 3.70 10.54 -2.44
C PRO A 136 3.50 11.94 -1.85
N ALA A 137 2.43 12.12 -1.10
CA ALA A 137 2.25 13.32 -0.32
C ALA A 137 3.44 13.50 0.65
N PRO A 138 3.92 14.74 0.88
CA PRO A 138 4.98 14.96 1.84
C PRO A 138 4.51 14.52 3.23
N ILE A 139 5.41 13.99 4.05
CA ILE A 139 5.10 13.68 5.44
C ILE A 139 5.20 14.96 6.25
N LEU A 140 4.07 15.49 6.71
CA LEU A 140 3.97 16.69 7.51
C LEU A 140 3.95 16.40 9.01
N ALA A 141 3.45 15.21 9.40
CA ALA A 141 3.47 14.74 10.78
C ALA A 141 4.91 14.44 11.23
N SER A 142 5.27 14.81 12.47
CA SER A 142 6.62 14.60 13.01
C SER A 142 6.98 13.11 13.09
N THR A 143 8.04 12.69 12.38
CA THR A 143 8.56 11.32 12.45
C THR A 143 9.27 10.99 13.77
N GLY A 144 9.67 12.01 14.55
CA GLY A 144 10.27 11.83 15.86
C GLY A 144 9.33 11.26 16.92
N LEU A 145 8.03 11.20 16.64
CA LEU A 145 7.03 10.64 17.55
C LEU A 145 6.60 9.21 17.19
N LEU A 146 7.20 8.62 16.16
CA LEU A 146 6.95 7.23 15.81
C LEU A 146 7.36 6.27 16.95
N HIS A 147 6.59 5.19 17.10
CA HIS A 147 6.79 4.16 18.12
C HIS A 147 6.72 4.68 19.57
N GLN A 148 6.00 5.79 19.78
CA GLN A 148 5.77 6.36 21.11
C GLN A 148 4.27 6.32 21.46
N TRP A 149 4.00 6.29 22.76
CA TRP A 149 2.68 6.54 23.28
C TRP A 149 2.41 8.05 23.34
N LEU A 150 1.34 8.46 22.70
CA LEU A 150 0.76 9.80 22.78
C LEU A 150 -0.62 9.72 23.42
N ARG A 151 -1.26 10.85 23.64
CA ARG A 151 -2.69 10.91 23.96
C ARG A 151 -3.42 11.88 23.05
N THR A 152 -4.71 11.66 22.89
CA THR A 152 -5.59 12.62 22.23
C THR A 152 -5.73 13.89 23.08
N ASP A 153 -5.60 15.06 22.44
CA ASP A 153 -5.74 16.36 23.13
C ASP A 153 -7.18 16.86 23.18
N ALA A 154 -8.01 16.36 22.27
CA ALA A 154 -9.47 16.56 22.23
C ALA A 154 -10.14 15.27 21.75
N MET A 155 -11.47 15.20 21.87
CA MET A 155 -12.23 14.15 21.19
C MET A 155 -12.02 14.28 19.67
N THR A 156 -11.71 13.18 19.00
CA THR A 156 -11.36 13.17 17.57
C THR A 156 -11.89 11.93 16.87
N ASP A 157 -12.03 11.99 15.56
CA ASP A 157 -12.40 10.84 14.73
C ASP A 157 -11.15 10.08 14.28
N MET A 158 -11.24 8.75 14.28
CA MET A 158 -10.26 7.84 13.72
C MET A 158 -10.79 7.25 12.41
N TYR A 159 -9.96 7.23 11.36
CA TYR A 159 -10.33 6.85 10.01
C TYR A 159 -9.55 5.62 9.52
N GLU A 160 -10.06 4.91 8.52
CA GLU A 160 -9.35 3.78 7.88
C GLU A 160 -8.12 4.23 7.07
N GLY A 161 -8.13 5.46 6.56
CA GLY A 161 -7.04 6.04 5.77
C GLY A 161 -6.70 7.46 6.22
N PRO A 162 -5.56 8.03 5.75
CA PRO A 162 -5.09 9.36 6.13
C PRO A 162 -5.89 10.47 5.41
N SER A 163 -7.20 10.47 5.60
CA SER A 163 -8.12 11.44 5.00
C SER A 163 -9.44 11.47 5.75
N THR A 164 -10.01 12.67 5.95
CA THR A 164 -11.38 12.84 6.48
C THR A 164 -12.47 12.32 5.52
N LYS A 165 -12.10 12.02 4.27
CA LYS A 165 -13.00 11.38 3.28
C LYS A 165 -13.01 9.86 3.40
N SER A 166 -12.07 9.27 4.16
CA SER A 166 -12.03 7.83 4.43
C SER A 166 -13.15 7.45 5.40
N ILE A 167 -13.47 6.16 5.43
CA ILE A 167 -14.45 5.60 6.36
C ILE A 167 -13.99 5.89 7.79
N ARG A 168 -14.91 6.44 8.59
CA ARG A 168 -14.65 6.63 10.02
C ARG A 168 -14.76 5.29 10.75
N VAL A 169 -13.69 4.92 11.44
CA VAL A 169 -13.64 3.69 12.25
C VAL A 169 -14.41 3.91 13.55
N GLN A 170 -14.02 4.96 14.31
CA GLN A 170 -14.68 5.31 15.59
C GLN A 170 -14.30 6.73 16.02
N LYS A 171 -15.00 7.23 17.06
CA LYS A 171 -14.57 8.38 17.84
C LYS A 171 -13.64 7.95 18.95
N VAL A 172 -12.64 8.77 19.23
CA VAL A 172 -11.66 8.57 20.29
C VAL A 172 -11.76 9.74 21.27
N GLU A 173 -12.00 9.42 22.53
CA GLU A 173 -12.20 10.40 23.59
C GLU A 173 -10.91 11.16 23.93
N LYS A 174 -11.05 12.39 24.46
CA LYS A 174 -9.94 13.19 24.96
C LYS A 174 -9.16 12.42 26.04
N GLY A 175 -7.83 12.50 25.97
CA GLY A 175 -6.93 11.86 26.94
C GLY A 175 -6.67 10.38 26.68
N THR A 176 -7.27 9.81 25.63
CA THR A 176 -7.05 8.40 25.27
C THR A 176 -5.61 8.16 24.84
N ALA A 177 -4.96 7.19 25.46
CA ALA A 177 -3.62 6.75 25.07
C ALA A 177 -3.66 6.05 23.70
N ALA A 178 -2.73 6.41 22.82
CA ALA A 178 -2.62 5.88 21.47
C ALA A 178 -1.14 5.66 21.12
N PHE A 179 -0.80 4.47 20.62
CA PHE A 179 0.55 4.14 20.19
C PHE A 179 0.72 4.49 18.70
N VAL A 180 1.73 5.27 18.36
CA VAL A 180 1.99 5.74 16.99
C VAL A 180 2.74 4.67 16.21
N LEU A 181 2.11 4.15 15.14
CA LEU A 181 2.68 3.11 14.27
C LEU A 181 3.40 3.69 13.06
N ALA A 182 2.82 4.72 12.42
CA ALA A 182 3.33 5.31 11.19
C ALA A 182 2.87 6.76 11.04
N ALA A 183 3.54 7.50 10.16
CA ALA A 183 3.15 8.84 9.74
C ALA A 183 2.78 8.82 8.25
N SER A 184 1.76 9.58 7.85
CA SER A 184 1.32 9.74 6.47
C SER A 184 0.68 11.11 6.29
N ASP A 185 1.24 11.97 5.45
CA ASP A 185 0.84 13.36 5.33
C ASP A 185 0.80 14.02 6.72
N ASN A 186 -0.30 14.63 7.12
CA ASN A 186 -0.54 15.20 8.45
C ASN A 186 -1.30 14.27 9.41
N TYR A 187 -1.24 12.95 9.18
CA TYR A 187 -1.88 11.93 10.00
C TYR A 187 -0.86 10.99 10.64
N TYR A 188 -1.21 10.47 11.81
CA TYR A 188 -0.58 9.28 12.38
C TYR A 188 -1.50 8.07 12.24
N LYS A 189 -0.95 6.95 11.78
CA LYS A 189 -1.57 5.64 12.02
C LYS A 189 -1.28 5.26 13.46
N ILE A 190 -2.33 5.01 14.22
CA ILE A 190 -2.23 4.69 15.64
C ILE A 190 -2.84 3.32 15.93
N LYS A 191 -2.44 2.76 17.06
CA LYS A 191 -3.05 1.59 17.68
C LYS A 191 -3.57 1.97 19.06
N LEU A 192 -4.84 1.71 19.33
CA LEU A 192 -5.44 1.83 20.65
C LEU A 192 -5.13 0.61 21.51
N PRO A 193 -5.26 0.70 22.84
CA PRO A 193 -4.98 -0.42 23.74
C PRO A 193 -5.83 -1.68 23.50
N ASP A 194 -7.04 -1.56 22.94
CA ASP A 194 -7.90 -2.69 22.54
C ASP A 194 -7.48 -3.35 21.23
N GLY A 195 -6.43 -2.84 20.59
CA GLY A 195 -5.93 -3.34 19.32
C GLY A 195 -6.52 -2.65 18.09
N ALA A 196 -7.54 -1.82 18.21
CA ALA A 196 -8.09 -1.07 17.08
C ALA A 196 -7.01 -0.17 16.46
N THR A 197 -6.97 -0.12 15.13
CA THR A 197 -6.01 0.71 14.38
C THR A 197 -6.73 1.65 13.43
N GLY A 198 -6.14 2.81 13.18
CA GLY A 198 -6.67 3.79 12.22
C GLY A 198 -5.80 5.04 12.19
N TYR A 199 -6.24 6.02 11.42
CA TYR A 199 -5.53 7.27 11.22
C TYR A 199 -6.23 8.41 11.97
N ILE A 200 -5.46 9.19 12.72
CA ILE A 200 -5.87 10.42 13.41
C ILE A 200 -5.00 11.56 12.91
N ARG A 201 -5.54 12.77 12.80
CA ARG A 201 -4.73 13.97 12.50
C ARG A 201 -3.63 14.13 13.54
N SER A 202 -2.42 14.42 13.09
CA SER A 202 -1.25 14.54 13.98
C SER A 202 -1.42 15.65 15.01
N GLU A 203 -2.11 16.73 14.66
CA GLU A 203 -2.45 17.85 15.55
C GLU A 203 -3.41 17.48 16.69
N SER A 204 -4.17 16.38 16.55
CA SER A 204 -5.09 15.88 17.58
C SER A 204 -4.40 15.04 18.65
N LEU A 205 -3.09 14.79 18.49
CA LEU A 205 -2.29 14.00 19.41
C LEU A 205 -1.20 14.85 20.06
N THR A 206 -0.88 14.55 21.31
CA THR A 206 0.14 15.26 22.07
C THR A 206 1.00 14.30 22.88
N HIS A 207 2.30 14.61 22.99
CA HIS A 207 3.24 13.93 23.87
C HIS A 207 3.32 14.55 25.28
N LYS A 208 2.62 15.67 25.49
CA LYS A 208 2.60 16.31 26.81
C LYS A 208 1.92 15.40 27.81
N ILE A 209 2.53 15.22 28.97
CA ILE A 209 1.92 14.45 30.06
C ILE A 209 0.60 15.10 30.50
N LEU A 210 -0.35 14.27 30.92
CA LEU A 210 -1.65 14.74 31.40
C LEU A 210 -1.47 15.43 32.76
N ARG A 211 -0.73 14.79 33.66
CA ARG A 211 -0.36 15.31 34.99
C ARG A 211 0.78 14.50 35.60
N GLN A 212 1.37 15.02 36.65
CA GLN A 212 2.28 14.31 37.54
C GLN A 212 1.56 14.04 38.86
N GLN A 213 1.73 12.85 39.42
CA GLN A 213 1.14 12.46 40.69
C GLN A 213 2.06 11.51 41.44
N LYS A 214 1.87 11.38 42.77
CA LYS A 214 2.54 10.37 43.59
C LYS A 214 1.68 9.12 43.68
N ALA A 215 2.32 7.96 43.79
CA ALA A 215 1.63 6.70 44.08
C ALA A 215 1.11 6.73 45.53
N ASP A 216 -0.19 6.59 45.71
CA ASP A 216 -0.81 6.61 47.05
C ASP A 216 -0.53 5.35 47.88
N LYS A 217 -0.29 4.25 47.17
CA LYS A 217 0.04 2.92 47.73
C LYS A 217 1.01 2.21 46.78
N GLU A 218 1.59 1.12 47.26
CA GLU A 218 2.29 0.21 46.39
C GLU A 218 1.36 -0.28 45.25
N THR A 219 1.80 -0.18 44.00
CA THR A 219 0.95 -0.39 42.84
C THR A 219 1.72 -1.19 41.76
N LYS A 220 1.09 -2.21 41.20
CA LYS A 220 1.65 -2.96 40.08
C LYS A 220 1.57 -2.14 38.79
N LEU A 221 2.69 -2.05 38.06
CA LEU A 221 2.75 -1.49 36.74
C LEU A 221 2.47 -2.60 35.72
N LEU A 222 1.30 -2.60 35.10
CA LEU A 222 0.82 -3.66 34.22
C LEU A 222 1.28 -3.49 32.77
N ALA A 223 1.38 -4.59 32.04
CA ALA A 223 1.79 -4.59 30.64
C ALA A 223 0.68 -4.08 29.68
N SER A 224 -0.60 -4.29 30.05
CA SER A 224 -1.79 -3.84 29.29
C SER A 224 -2.85 -3.30 30.26
N PRO A 225 -3.84 -2.52 29.78
CA PRO A 225 -4.92 -1.98 30.62
C PRO A 225 -5.98 -3.02 30.95
N GLU A 226 -5.56 -4.11 31.57
CA GLU A 226 -6.38 -5.24 32.00
C GLU A 226 -6.00 -5.64 33.43
N ILE A 227 -6.99 -5.99 34.24
CA ILE A 227 -6.77 -6.30 35.67
C ILE A 227 -5.81 -7.49 35.86
N ASN A 228 -5.89 -8.48 34.97
CA ASN A 228 -5.08 -9.68 35.04
C ASN A 228 -3.81 -9.64 34.15
N ALA A 229 -3.46 -8.45 33.65
CA ALA A 229 -2.26 -8.30 32.84
C ALA A 229 -0.99 -8.59 33.66
N PRO A 230 0.06 -9.16 33.04
CA PRO A 230 1.35 -9.35 33.71
C PRO A 230 1.91 -8.02 34.24
N ALA A 231 2.44 -8.03 35.45
CA ALA A 231 3.15 -6.89 36.00
C ALA A 231 4.55 -6.78 35.39
N LYS A 232 4.91 -5.60 34.91
CA LYS A 232 6.27 -5.26 34.45
C LYS A 232 7.20 -4.95 35.63
N SER A 233 6.65 -4.23 36.62
CA SER A 233 7.34 -3.83 37.84
C SER A 233 6.32 -3.48 38.92
N THR A 234 6.82 -3.15 40.12
CA THR A 234 6.03 -2.62 41.23
C THR A 234 6.51 -1.22 41.57
N ILE A 235 5.58 -0.31 41.65
CA ILE A 235 5.81 1.10 42.01
C ILE A 235 5.64 1.25 43.49
N ALA A 236 6.63 1.75 44.19
CA ALA A 236 6.54 1.99 45.63
C ALA A 236 5.63 3.19 45.95
N LYS A 237 4.98 3.16 47.12
CA LYS A 237 4.22 4.29 47.65
C LYS A 237 5.11 5.54 47.70
N GLY A 238 4.57 6.66 47.25
CA GLY A 238 5.24 7.96 47.22
C GLY A 238 6.07 8.25 45.99
N ASN A 239 6.37 7.25 45.13
CA ASN A 239 7.07 7.46 43.89
C ASN A 239 6.30 8.37 42.94
N SER A 240 7.04 9.18 42.17
CA SER A 240 6.46 10.14 41.23
C SER A 240 6.13 9.48 39.89
N LEU A 241 4.89 9.62 39.45
CA LEU A 241 4.36 9.07 38.23
C LEU A 241 4.03 10.19 37.25
N LYS A 242 4.46 10.06 36.01
CA LYS A 242 4.01 10.88 34.87
C LYS A 242 2.83 10.18 34.22
N VAL A 243 1.64 10.72 34.32
CA VAL A 243 0.45 10.21 33.62
C VAL A 243 0.49 10.71 32.20
N ILE A 244 0.63 9.78 31.23
CA ILE A 244 0.72 10.07 29.80
C ILE A 244 -0.67 10.21 29.21
N GLY A 245 -1.57 9.26 29.51
CA GLY A 245 -2.92 9.21 28.99
C GLY A 245 -3.77 8.21 29.77
N SER A 246 -4.96 7.90 29.27
CA SER A 246 -5.83 6.91 29.89
C SER A 246 -6.50 6.02 28.84
N TYR A 247 -6.99 4.88 29.29
CA TYR A 247 -7.85 4.00 28.52
C TYR A 247 -8.78 3.25 29.49
N ASN A 248 -10.08 3.38 29.28
CA ASN A 248 -11.08 2.84 30.20
C ASN A 248 -10.75 3.22 31.68
N ASN A 249 -10.67 2.23 32.56
CA ASN A 249 -10.38 2.39 33.98
C ASN A 249 -8.89 2.37 34.32
N PHE A 250 -8.00 2.65 33.32
CA PHE A 250 -6.55 2.63 33.51
C PHE A 250 -5.91 3.95 33.12
N TYR A 251 -4.80 4.28 33.78
CA TYR A 251 -3.85 5.28 33.33
C TYR A 251 -2.62 4.63 32.74
N LEU A 252 -2.17 5.14 31.60
CA LEU A 252 -0.82 4.90 31.09
C LEU A 252 0.12 5.86 31.82
N VAL A 253 1.09 5.30 32.53
CA VAL A 253 2.05 6.06 33.32
C VAL A 253 3.48 5.73 32.92
N SER A 254 4.40 6.63 33.27
CA SER A 254 5.85 6.39 33.20
C SER A 254 6.48 6.66 34.54
N GLU A 255 7.29 5.73 35.03
CA GLU A 255 8.19 5.85 36.18
C GLU A 255 9.59 5.43 35.71
N ASP A 256 10.60 6.26 35.93
CA ASP A 256 12.01 6.03 35.58
C ASP A 256 12.19 5.48 34.15
N ASN A 257 11.44 6.06 33.17
CA ASN A 257 11.36 5.66 31.76
C ASN A 257 10.71 4.29 31.49
N ILE A 258 10.22 3.60 32.50
CA ILE A 258 9.42 2.39 32.31
C ILE A 258 7.95 2.80 32.17
N GLN A 259 7.33 2.43 31.06
CA GLN A 259 5.91 2.70 30.79
C GLN A 259 5.07 1.46 31.05
N GLY A 260 3.89 1.69 31.60
CA GLY A 260 2.90 0.65 31.85
C GLY A 260 1.58 1.24 32.33
N TRP A 261 0.69 0.36 32.77
CA TRP A 261 -0.67 0.71 33.12
C TRP A 261 -0.93 0.52 34.61
N ILE A 262 -1.68 1.45 35.20
CA ILE A 262 -2.20 1.34 36.58
C ILE A 262 -3.70 1.53 36.54
N ALA A 263 -4.43 0.86 37.43
CA ALA A 263 -5.86 1.13 37.65
C ALA A 263 -6.07 2.55 38.16
N LYS A 264 -7.20 3.16 37.77
CA LYS A 264 -7.63 4.50 38.26
C LYS A 264 -8.04 4.47 39.74
#